data_667461d1687cc16ca3b89dd29041ec17
#
_entry.id   667461d1687cc16ca3b89dd29041ec17
#
_cell.length_a   1.000
_cell.length_b   1.000
_cell.length_c   1.000
_cell.angle_alpha   90.00
_cell.angle_beta   90.00
_cell.angle_gamma   90.00
#
_symmetry.space_group_name_H-M   'P 1'
#
loop_
_entity.id
_entity.type
_entity.pdbx_description
1 polymer ?
#
loop_
_entity_poly.entity_id
_entity_poly.type
_entity_poly.pdbx_seq_one_letter_code
_entity_poly.pdbx_strand_id
1 'polypeptide(L)'
;MRVAISLRVEGRDWEDASQYVVEAERLGVDCVWSHESWGYDAVTPLAFVAARTSRIQLGTGIIQAGTRTPALVAMTAMSLASMSRGRFLLGLGVSGPQVIEGWHGIRFDRPVTRMRETIDIVRQATRGERASYKGRVYELPLPGGEGKALRSAAAPQPGIPIYLATLSPKSLEMTGEIADGWLGTSFMPEHARVFFDHLEAGAKRAGRSLAQLDLQVGGFVAFSDDVDRLIPPRKPGLAFTLGAMGSRQHNFYNDAFKRAGYEDVALEVQRLWLDGRRDDAASRVPDELVLKTNLLGTEAMVRQRIEAYRRAGVTTLRVEPAGESLGARLATLERLLALVRDTEKSVAVGAPRAAR
;
A
#
# COMPACT_ATOMS: atom_id res chain seq x y z
N MET A 1 12.95 -5.49 10.40
CA MET A 1 11.86 -4.78 9.65
C MET A 1 12.15 -4.93 8.17
N ARG A 2 11.19 -5.43 7.40
CA ARG A 2 11.33 -5.60 5.95
C ARG A 2 11.31 -4.26 5.21
N VAL A 3 11.80 -4.25 3.96
CA VAL A 3 11.78 -3.07 3.11
C VAL A 3 11.07 -3.40 1.79
N ALA A 4 10.14 -2.54 1.41
CA ALA A 4 9.42 -2.62 0.14
C ALA A 4 9.62 -1.34 -0.68
N ILE A 5 9.59 -1.48 -2.00
CA ILE A 5 9.69 -0.37 -2.95
C ILE A 5 8.48 -0.31 -3.88
N SER A 6 8.33 0.78 -4.59
CA SER A 6 7.34 0.92 -5.67
C SER A 6 7.99 0.71 -7.03
N LEU A 7 7.32 -0.06 -7.91
CA LEU A 7 7.65 -0.12 -9.32
C LEU A 7 7.14 1.17 -9.99
N ARG A 8 8.05 2.01 -10.42
CA ARG A 8 7.76 3.26 -11.14
C ARG A 8 8.41 3.23 -12.50
N VAL A 9 7.68 3.71 -13.48
CA VAL A 9 8.17 3.89 -14.84
C VAL A 9 8.22 5.38 -15.12
N GLU A 10 9.41 5.89 -15.38
CA GLU A 10 9.62 7.26 -15.81
C GLU A 10 9.54 7.31 -17.33
N GLY A 11 8.63 8.14 -17.85
CA GLY A 11 8.38 8.19 -19.28
C GLY A 11 7.81 6.86 -19.82
N ARG A 12 8.60 6.15 -20.62
CA ARG A 12 8.25 4.82 -21.20
C ARG A 12 9.36 3.80 -21.02
N ASP A 13 10.30 4.06 -20.13
CA ASP A 13 11.47 3.20 -19.93
C ASP A 13 11.17 2.06 -18.96
N TRP A 14 10.61 0.99 -19.52
CA TRP A 14 10.33 -0.24 -18.79
C TRP A 14 11.60 -1.05 -18.47
N GLU A 15 12.66 -0.86 -19.25
CA GLU A 15 13.92 -1.54 -19.02
C GLU A 15 14.60 -0.98 -17.77
N ASP A 16 14.71 0.36 -17.65
CA ASP A 16 15.22 1.02 -16.44
C ASP A 16 14.40 0.65 -15.21
N ALA A 17 13.06 0.67 -15.31
CA ALA A 17 12.17 0.31 -14.22
C ALA A 17 12.36 -1.15 -13.77
N SER A 18 12.53 -2.09 -14.71
CA SER A 18 12.77 -3.48 -14.37
C SER A 18 14.17 -3.72 -13.82
N GLN A 19 15.18 -3.06 -14.37
CA GLN A 19 16.55 -3.12 -13.87
C GLN A 19 16.64 -2.59 -12.43
N TYR A 20 15.91 -1.51 -12.10
CA TYR A 20 15.82 -1.03 -10.73
C TYR A 20 15.33 -2.11 -9.76
N VAL A 21 14.31 -2.88 -10.14
CA VAL A 21 13.80 -3.97 -9.28
C VAL A 21 14.78 -5.13 -9.16
N VAL A 22 15.47 -5.49 -10.26
CA VAL A 22 16.50 -6.54 -10.25
C VAL A 22 17.65 -6.15 -9.32
N GLU A 23 18.13 -4.91 -9.40
CA GLU A 23 19.20 -4.45 -8.50
C GLU A 23 18.71 -4.30 -7.05
N ALA A 24 17.47 -3.82 -6.84
CA ALA A 24 16.88 -3.77 -5.51
C ALA A 24 16.77 -5.19 -4.87
N GLU A 25 16.42 -6.20 -5.65
CA GLU A 25 16.45 -7.60 -5.20
C GLU A 25 17.86 -8.03 -4.77
N ARG A 26 18.90 -7.63 -5.51
CA ARG A 26 20.31 -7.92 -5.16
C ARG A 26 20.73 -7.25 -3.86
N LEU A 27 20.27 -6.02 -3.63
CA LEU A 27 20.51 -5.27 -2.39
C LEU A 27 19.78 -5.87 -1.18
N GLY A 28 18.77 -6.71 -1.41
CA GLY A 28 18.02 -7.39 -0.35
C GLY A 28 16.67 -6.74 -0.01
N VAL A 29 16.05 -6.06 -0.97
CA VAL A 29 14.66 -5.58 -0.83
C VAL A 29 13.72 -6.77 -0.82
N ASP A 30 12.72 -6.74 0.06
CA ASP A 30 11.80 -7.85 0.29
C ASP A 30 10.62 -7.87 -0.67
N CYS A 31 10.10 -6.69 -1.08
CA CYS A 31 8.88 -6.60 -1.87
C CYS A 31 8.89 -5.41 -2.83
N VAL A 32 8.28 -5.57 -3.99
CA VAL A 32 7.96 -4.48 -4.92
C VAL A 32 6.46 -4.41 -5.17
N TRP A 33 5.90 -3.17 -5.14
CA TRP A 33 4.48 -2.89 -5.38
C TRP A 33 4.29 -2.15 -6.70
N SER A 34 3.40 -2.68 -7.56
CA SER A 34 2.94 -2.02 -8.78
C SER A 34 1.59 -1.34 -8.54
N HIS A 35 1.48 -0.08 -8.91
CA HIS A 35 0.31 0.76 -8.65
C HIS A 35 -0.65 0.81 -9.84
N GLU A 36 -1.95 0.91 -9.54
CA GLU A 36 -3.00 1.13 -10.52
C GLU A 36 -3.85 2.33 -10.13
N SER A 37 -3.96 3.29 -11.03
CA SER A 37 -4.81 4.48 -10.85
C SER A 37 -5.58 4.74 -12.13
N TRP A 38 -5.08 5.65 -12.99
CA TRP A 38 -5.58 5.98 -14.32
C TRP A 38 -4.44 6.02 -15.36
N GLY A 39 -3.34 5.30 -15.08
CA GLY A 39 -2.18 5.12 -15.96
C GLY A 39 -2.04 3.67 -16.41
N TYR A 40 -0.90 3.07 -16.13
CA TYR A 40 -0.68 1.65 -16.38
C TYR A 40 -1.43 0.79 -15.36
N ASP A 41 -1.81 -0.45 -15.76
CA ASP A 41 -2.36 -1.44 -14.83
C ASP A 41 -1.29 -1.98 -13.88
N ALA A 42 -1.71 -2.59 -12.78
CA ALA A 42 -0.77 -3.13 -11.80
C ALA A 42 -0.26 -4.53 -12.13
N VAL A 43 -0.91 -5.25 -13.02
CA VAL A 43 -0.70 -6.69 -13.26
C VAL A 43 0.39 -6.94 -14.30
N THR A 44 0.27 -6.27 -15.46
CA THR A 44 1.18 -6.43 -16.59
C THR A 44 2.65 -6.13 -16.23
N PRO A 45 2.95 -5.03 -15.53
CA PRO A 45 4.31 -4.76 -15.08
C PRO A 45 4.88 -5.81 -14.14
N LEU A 46 4.03 -6.38 -13.25
CA LEU A 46 4.48 -7.42 -12.33
C LEU A 46 4.81 -8.74 -13.06
N ALA A 47 4.05 -9.09 -14.10
CA ALA A 47 4.38 -10.26 -14.91
C ALA A 47 5.74 -10.10 -15.62
N PHE A 48 6.03 -8.89 -16.12
CA PHE A 48 7.30 -8.56 -16.76
C PHE A 48 8.49 -8.64 -15.77
N VAL A 49 8.32 -8.15 -14.56
CA VAL A 49 9.34 -8.19 -13.50
C VAL A 49 9.46 -9.61 -12.91
N ALA A 50 8.38 -10.38 -12.82
CA ALA A 50 8.39 -11.75 -12.31
C ALA A 50 9.36 -12.66 -13.08
N ALA A 51 9.47 -12.48 -14.41
CA ALA A 51 10.38 -13.22 -15.25
C ALA A 51 11.86 -12.87 -15.06
N ARG A 52 12.16 -11.73 -14.44
CA ARG A 52 13.52 -11.17 -14.28
C ARG A 52 14.04 -11.25 -12.84
N THR A 53 13.20 -11.67 -11.90
CA THR A 53 13.51 -11.76 -10.47
C THR A 53 13.27 -13.15 -9.93
N SER A 54 13.84 -13.48 -8.78
CA SER A 54 13.77 -14.84 -8.22
C SER A 54 13.38 -14.93 -6.76
N ARG A 55 13.50 -13.83 -5.98
CA ARG A 55 13.29 -13.78 -4.52
C ARG A 55 12.31 -12.71 -4.09
N ILE A 56 12.40 -11.52 -4.67
CA ILE A 56 11.58 -10.38 -4.29
C ILE A 56 10.09 -10.71 -4.43
N GLN A 57 9.29 -10.39 -3.41
CA GLN A 57 7.84 -10.49 -3.49
C GLN A 57 7.27 -9.42 -4.42
N LEU A 58 6.21 -9.77 -5.12
CA LEU A 58 5.60 -8.97 -6.19
C LEU A 58 4.16 -8.67 -5.83
N GLY A 59 3.83 -7.42 -5.54
CA GLY A 59 2.51 -7.07 -5.06
C GLY A 59 1.77 -6.04 -5.93
N THR A 60 0.47 -6.21 -6.08
CA THR A 60 -0.39 -5.14 -6.60
C THR A 60 -0.67 -4.12 -5.50
N GLY A 61 -0.33 -2.87 -5.72
CA GLY A 61 -0.49 -1.83 -4.71
C GLY A 61 -1.30 -0.64 -5.17
N ILE A 62 -2.49 -0.84 -5.63
CA ILE A 62 -3.48 -1.93 -5.50
C ILE A 62 -4.22 -2.18 -6.81
N ILE A 63 -4.88 -3.35 -6.96
CA ILE A 63 -5.99 -3.51 -7.90
C ILE A 63 -7.24 -2.90 -7.27
N GLN A 64 -7.99 -2.16 -8.07
CA GLN A 64 -9.23 -1.50 -7.65
C GLN A 64 -10.38 -2.52 -7.61
N ALA A 65 -10.97 -2.72 -6.43
CA ALA A 65 -12.12 -3.62 -6.29
C ALA A 65 -13.32 -3.08 -7.06
N GLY A 66 -13.87 -3.89 -7.95
CA GLY A 66 -15.03 -3.54 -8.80
C GLY A 66 -14.68 -3.19 -10.24
N THR A 67 -13.43 -2.92 -10.59
CA THR A 67 -13.01 -2.73 -11.99
C THR A 67 -12.79 -4.06 -12.72
N ARG A 68 -12.56 -5.13 -11.96
CA ARG A 68 -12.49 -6.52 -12.42
C ARG A 68 -13.50 -7.37 -11.66
N THR A 69 -14.07 -8.38 -12.28
CA THR A 69 -14.90 -9.35 -11.57
C THR A 69 -14.06 -10.13 -10.55
N PRO A 70 -14.64 -10.56 -9.42
CA PRO A 70 -13.90 -11.36 -8.44
C PRO A 70 -13.25 -12.61 -9.01
N ALA A 71 -13.91 -13.28 -9.97
CA ALA A 71 -13.35 -14.43 -10.67
C ALA A 71 -12.09 -14.05 -11.49
N LEU A 72 -12.12 -12.91 -12.20
CA LEU A 72 -10.94 -12.43 -12.94
C LEU A 72 -9.80 -12.04 -11.99
N VAL A 73 -10.10 -11.42 -10.85
CA VAL A 73 -9.09 -11.13 -9.81
C VAL A 73 -8.44 -12.42 -9.31
N ALA A 74 -9.24 -13.46 -9.05
CA ALA A 74 -8.71 -14.76 -8.64
C ALA A 74 -7.81 -15.40 -9.72
N MET A 75 -8.25 -15.40 -10.98
CA MET A 75 -7.47 -15.91 -12.11
C MET A 75 -6.14 -15.17 -12.25
N THR A 76 -6.16 -13.85 -12.15
CA THR A 76 -4.96 -12.99 -12.19
C THR A 76 -4.00 -13.34 -11.05
N ALA A 77 -4.53 -13.44 -9.82
CA ALA A 77 -3.71 -13.76 -8.65
C ALA A 77 -3.06 -15.15 -8.77
N MET A 78 -3.82 -16.15 -9.21
CA MET A 78 -3.30 -17.51 -9.43
C MET A 78 -2.25 -17.56 -10.53
N SER A 79 -2.44 -16.81 -11.63
CA SER A 79 -1.46 -16.72 -12.72
C SER A 79 -0.14 -16.11 -12.24
N LEU A 80 -0.20 -14.95 -11.58
CA LEU A 80 1.00 -14.28 -11.06
C LEU A 80 1.68 -15.11 -9.96
N ALA A 81 0.92 -15.74 -9.07
CA ALA A 81 1.49 -16.62 -8.05
C ALA A 81 2.21 -17.83 -8.67
N SER A 82 1.63 -18.44 -9.68
CA SER A 82 2.25 -19.55 -10.43
C SER A 82 3.53 -19.10 -11.16
N MET A 83 3.44 -18.03 -11.95
CA MET A 83 4.57 -17.48 -12.72
C MET A 83 5.73 -17.05 -11.83
N SER A 84 5.42 -16.45 -10.67
CA SER A 84 6.42 -16.00 -9.70
C SER A 84 6.87 -17.07 -8.70
N ARG A 85 6.41 -18.32 -8.81
CA ARG A 85 6.71 -19.41 -7.87
C ARG A 85 6.33 -19.07 -6.43
N GLY A 86 5.11 -18.56 -6.23
CA GLY A 86 4.56 -18.26 -4.92
C GLY A 86 4.96 -16.90 -4.31
N ARG A 87 5.64 -16.02 -5.06
CA ARG A 87 6.08 -14.71 -4.56
C ARG A 87 5.01 -13.60 -4.68
N PHE A 88 3.85 -13.89 -5.24
CA PHE A 88 2.82 -12.88 -5.50
C PHE A 88 2.02 -12.53 -4.24
N LEU A 89 1.73 -11.24 -4.08
CA LEU A 89 0.88 -10.64 -3.04
C LEU A 89 -0.29 -9.91 -3.71
N LEU A 90 -1.52 -10.27 -3.36
CA LEU A 90 -2.71 -9.61 -3.89
C LEU A 90 -3.08 -8.39 -3.05
N GLY A 91 -2.75 -7.22 -3.53
CA GLY A 91 -3.18 -5.97 -2.90
C GLY A 91 -4.44 -5.41 -3.56
N LEU A 92 -5.45 -5.12 -2.75
CA LEU A 92 -6.76 -4.61 -3.16
C LEU A 92 -7.08 -3.29 -2.45
N GLY A 93 -7.83 -2.42 -3.14
CA GLY A 93 -8.33 -1.16 -2.58
C GLY A 93 -9.64 -0.75 -3.25
N VAL A 94 -10.36 0.18 -2.62
CA VAL A 94 -11.64 0.65 -3.19
C VAL A 94 -11.46 1.79 -4.19
N SER A 95 -10.28 2.45 -4.20
CA SER A 95 -10.05 3.69 -4.95
C SER A 95 -11.02 4.82 -4.52
N GLY A 96 -11.39 5.71 -5.43
CA GLY A 96 -12.32 6.80 -5.18
C GLY A 96 -13.31 6.99 -6.33
N PRO A 97 -14.41 7.74 -6.11
CA PRO A 97 -15.44 7.94 -7.13
C PRO A 97 -14.90 8.57 -8.42
N GLN A 98 -13.91 9.46 -8.35
CA GLN A 98 -13.33 10.09 -9.54
C GLN A 98 -12.71 9.07 -10.49
N VAL A 99 -12.07 8.03 -9.96
CA VAL A 99 -11.44 6.98 -10.76
C VAL A 99 -12.48 5.93 -11.17
N ILE A 100 -13.27 5.45 -10.21
CA ILE A 100 -14.22 4.36 -10.47
C ILE A 100 -15.34 4.81 -11.39
N GLU A 101 -15.94 5.99 -11.16
CA GLU A 101 -17.03 6.51 -11.98
C GLU A 101 -16.51 7.28 -13.19
N GLY A 102 -15.50 8.15 -12.98
CA GLY A 102 -15.00 9.04 -14.02
C GLY A 102 -14.14 8.35 -15.07
N TRP A 103 -13.34 7.34 -14.69
CA TRP A 103 -12.43 6.63 -15.60
C TRP A 103 -12.99 5.29 -16.07
N HIS A 104 -13.52 4.49 -15.12
CA HIS A 104 -14.01 3.15 -15.43
C HIS A 104 -15.51 3.09 -15.76
N GLY A 105 -16.29 4.16 -15.51
CA GLY A 105 -17.73 4.20 -15.79
C GLY A 105 -18.54 3.24 -14.90
N ILE A 106 -18.03 2.87 -13.75
CA ILE A 106 -18.65 1.92 -12.81
C ILE A 106 -19.14 2.70 -11.60
N ARG A 107 -20.37 2.44 -11.14
CA ARG A 107 -20.93 3.10 -9.96
C ARG A 107 -20.11 2.80 -8.70
N PHE A 108 -19.72 3.85 -7.98
CA PHE A 108 -19.03 3.74 -6.68
C PHE A 108 -20.04 3.57 -5.55
N ASP A 109 -20.55 2.35 -5.42
CA ASP A 109 -21.51 2.00 -4.37
C ASP A 109 -21.01 0.85 -3.49
N ARG A 110 -21.39 0.87 -2.21
CA ARG A 110 -21.08 -0.16 -1.21
C ARG A 110 -19.61 -0.64 -1.24
N PRO A 111 -18.61 0.26 -1.28
CA PRO A 111 -17.23 -0.13 -1.56
C PRO A 111 -16.65 -1.14 -0.55
N VAL A 112 -16.99 -1.02 0.73
CA VAL A 112 -16.51 -1.96 1.77
C VAL A 112 -17.16 -3.34 1.61
N THR A 113 -18.46 -3.40 1.30
CA THR A 113 -19.18 -4.66 1.04
C THR A 113 -18.61 -5.33 -0.20
N ARG A 114 -18.45 -4.57 -1.29
CA ARG A 114 -17.86 -5.05 -2.54
C ARG A 114 -16.47 -5.65 -2.33
N MET A 115 -15.63 -4.98 -1.54
CA MET A 115 -14.30 -5.46 -1.20
C MET A 115 -14.36 -6.80 -0.46
N ARG A 116 -15.19 -6.91 0.58
CA ARG A 116 -15.33 -8.15 1.36
C ARG A 116 -15.80 -9.30 0.46
N GLU A 117 -16.85 -9.10 -0.30
CA GLU A 117 -17.40 -10.11 -1.20
C GLU A 117 -16.40 -10.52 -2.29
N THR A 118 -15.61 -9.56 -2.80
CA THR A 118 -14.51 -9.87 -3.72
C THR A 118 -13.48 -10.80 -3.07
N ILE A 119 -13.06 -10.52 -1.84
CA ILE A 119 -12.09 -11.34 -1.11
C ILE A 119 -12.62 -12.75 -0.84
N ASP A 120 -13.88 -12.86 -0.42
CA ASP A 120 -14.51 -14.15 -0.14
C ASP A 120 -14.54 -15.03 -1.39
N ILE A 121 -14.97 -14.46 -2.53
CA ILE A 121 -15.01 -15.18 -3.82
C ILE A 121 -13.60 -15.53 -4.31
N VAL A 122 -12.63 -14.62 -4.18
CA VAL A 122 -11.24 -14.88 -4.52
C VAL A 122 -10.69 -16.04 -3.71
N ARG A 123 -10.93 -16.06 -2.40
CA ARG A 123 -10.49 -17.16 -1.53
C ARG A 123 -11.13 -18.50 -1.89
N GLN A 124 -12.43 -18.53 -2.23
CA GLN A 124 -13.07 -19.75 -2.74
C GLN A 124 -12.37 -20.25 -4.00
N ALA A 125 -12.18 -19.38 -4.98
CA ALA A 125 -11.57 -19.72 -6.26
C ALA A 125 -10.13 -20.22 -6.09
N THR A 126 -9.32 -19.54 -5.27
CA THR A 126 -7.91 -19.93 -5.03
C THR A 126 -7.77 -21.24 -4.26
N ARG A 127 -8.76 -21.62 -3.43
CA ARG A 127 -8.81 -22.94 -2.79
C ARG A 127 -9.28 -24.07 -3.75
N GLY A 128 -9.66 -23.74 -4.98
CA GLY A 128 -10.18 -24.70 -5.94
C GLY A 128 -11.62 -25.11 -5.68
N GLU A 129 -12.36 -24.34 -4.92
CA GLU A 129 -13.80 -24.53 -4.67
C GLU A 129 -14.63 -24.06 -5.87
N ARG A 130 -15.87 -24.54 -5.98
CA ARG A 130 -16.80 -23.99 -6.96
C ARG A 130 -17.22 -22.58 -6.52
N ALA A 131 -17.14 -21.60 -7.44
CA ALA A 131 -17.59 -20.25 -7.19
C ALA A 131 -19.12 -20.22 -6.99
N SER A 132 -19.53 -20.27 -5.74
CA SER A 132 -20.93 -20.16 -5.33
C SER A 132 -21.02 -19.14 -4.21
N TYR A 133 -21.68 -18.01 -4.46
CA TYR A 133 -21.73 -16.90 -3.52
C TYR A 133 -23.08 -16.18 -3.62
N LYS A 134 -23.63 -15.81 -2.49
CA LYS A 134 -24.86 -15.01 -2.41
C LYS A 134 -24.63 -13.83 -1.48
N GLY A 135 -24.22 -12.70 -2.08
CA GLY A 135 -23.94 -11.44 -1.39
C GLY A 135 -24.97 -10.36 -1.68
N ARG A 136 -24.59 -9.14 -1.33
CA ARG A 136 -25.39 -7.93 -1.63
C ARG A 136 -24.95 -7.25 -2.92
N VAL A 137 -23.75 -7.54 -3.39
CA VAL A 137 -23.11 -6.99 -4.57
C VAL A 137 -22.90 -8.04 -5.65
N TYR A 138 -22.49 -9.23 -5.22
CA TYR A 138 -22.25 -10.35 -6.14
C TYR A 138 -23.14 -11.55 -5.79
N GLU A 139 -23.69 -12.17 -6.84
CA GLU A 139 -24.35 -13.47 -6.75
C GLU A 139 -23.82 -14.38 -7.85
N LEU A 140 -23.29 -15.55 -7.47
CA LEU A 140 -22.66 -16.52 -8.38
C LEU A 140 -23.23 -17.93 -8.09
N PRO A 141 -23.68 -18.68 -9.12
CA PRO A 141 -23.93 -18.20 -10.49
C PRO A 141 -25.03 -17.16 -10.53
N LEU A 142 -25.10 -16.38 -11.62
CA LEU A 142 -26.07 -15.31 -11.77
C LEU A 142 -27.50 -15.88 -11.75
N PRO A 143 -28.40 -15.39 -10.87
CA PRO A 143 -29.80 -15.87 -10.81
C PRO A 143 -30.54 -15.68 -12.14
N GLY A 144 -31.32 -16.69 -12.54
CA GLY A 144 -32.08 -16.67 -13.79
C GLY A 144 -31.23 -16.79 -15.06
N GLY A 145 -29.92 -16.95 -14.94
CA GLY A 145 -29.01 -17.22 -16.06
C GLY A 145 -28.84 -18.72 -16.33
N GLU A 146 -28.21 -19.04 -17.45
CA GLU A 146 -27.86 -20.44 -17.84
C GLU A 146 -26.54 -20.92 -17.20
N GLY A 147 -25.83 -20.04 -16.44
CA GLY A 147 -24.54 -20.32 -15.84
C GLY A 147 -24.59 -21.33 -14.72
N LYS A 148 -23.53 -22.12 -14.59
CA LYS A 148 -23.31 -23.06 -13.48
C LYS A 148 -22.13 -22.62 -12.63
N ALA A 149 -22.14 -22.97 -11.34
CA ALA A 149 -20.99 -22.74 -10.47
C ALA A 149 -19.75 -23.47 -11.00
N LEU A 150 -18.78 -22.69 -11.48
CA LEU A 150 -17.52 -23.23 -12.02
C LEU A 150 -16.43 -23.24 -10.95
N ARG A 151 -15.47 -24.14 -11.14
CA ARG A 151 -14.21 -24.19 -10.41
C ARG A 151 -13.10 -23.79 -11.37
N SER A 152 -12.06 -23.11 -10.86
CA SER A 152 -10.86 -22.81 -11.64
C SER A 152 -10.27 -24.12 -12.20
N ALA A 153 -9.85 -24.08 -13.47
CA ALA A 153 -9.09 -25.15 -14.08
C ALA A 153 -7.60 -25.14 -13.68
N ALA A 154 -7.11 -24.03 -13.13
CA ALA A 154 -5.77 -23.93 -12.59
C ALA A 154 -5.64 -24.67 -11.26
N ALA A 155 -4.43 -25.15 -10.94
CA ALA A 155 -4.14 -25.78 -9.66
C ALA A 155 -4.44 -24.83 -8.49
N PRO A 156 -5.05 -25.29 -7.39
CA PRO A 156 -5.34 -24.46 -6.24
C PRO A 156 -4.10 -23.78 -5.65
N GLN A 157 -4.26 -22.55 -5.22
CA GLN A 157 -3.22 -21.72 -4.58
C GLN A 157 -3.80 -20.96 -3.38
N PRO A 158 -4.18 -21.67 -2.31
CA PRO A 158 -4.89 -21.09 -1.17
C PRO A 158 -4.05 -20.12 -0.34
N GLY A 159 -2.73 -20.16 -0.50
CA GLY A 159 -1.77 -19.37 0.30
C GLY A 159 -1.42 -17.99 -0.28
N ILE A 160 -2.14 -17.48 -1.30
CA ILE A 160 -1.88 -16.14 -1.82
C ILE A 160 -2.26 -15.10 -0.76
N PRO A 161 -1.29 -14.32 -0.21
CA PRO A 161 -1.59 -13.32 0.80
C PRO A 161 -2.39 -12.16 0.21
N ILE A 162 -3.38 -11.66 0.98
CA ILE A 162 -4.25 -10.54 0.59
C ILE A 162 -3.95 -9.33 1.45
N TYR A 163 -3.58 -8.23 0.79
CA TYR A 163 -3.29 -6.94 1.41
C TYR A 163 -4.36 -5.92 1.05
N LEU A 164 -4.76 -5.09 2.02
CA LEU A 164 -5.77 -4.07 1.79
C LEU A 164 -5.22 -2.67 2.01
N ALA A 165 -5.48 -1.78 1.04
CA ALA A 165 -5.26 -0.34 1.19
C ALA A 165 -6.55 0.31 1.69
N THR A 166 -6.59 0.64 2.97
CA THR A 166 -7.77 1.16 3.66
C THR A 166 -7.42 2.29 4.62
N LEU A 167 -8.34 3.26 4.77
CA LEU A 167 -8.13 4.45 5.59
C LEU A 167 -9.33 4.76 6.52
N SER A 168 -10.56 4.40 6.14
CA SER A 168 -11.73 4.68 6.98
C SER A 168 -11.84 3.67 8.13
N PRO A 169 -12.40 4.05 9.29
CA PRO A 169 -12.56 3.16 10.44
C PRO A 169 -13.13 1.78 10.09
N LYS A 170 -14.26 1.72 9.41
CA LYS A 170 -14.92 0.45 9.02
C LYS A 170 -14.06 -0.40 8.08
N SER A 171 -13.34 0.23 7.14
CA SER A 171 -12.48 -0.51 6.22
C SER A 171 -11.20 -1.01 6.90
N LEU A 172 -10.65 -0.26 7.87
CA LEU A 172 -9.54 -0.70 8.70
C LEU A 172 -9.93 -1.89 9.59
N GLU A 173 -11.12 -1.83 10.21
CA GLU A 173 -11.64 -2.96 10.99
C GLU A 173 -11.80 -4.21 10.11
N MET A 174 -12.36 -4.08 8.91
CA MET A 174 -12.44 -5.19 7.97
C MET A 174 -11.04 -5.72 7.59
N THR A 175 -10.06 -4.83 7.40
CA THR A 175 -8.67 -5.23 7.11
C THR A 175 -8.11 -6.09 8.25
N GLY A 176 -8.24 -5.66 9.49
CA GLY A 176 -7.81 -6.43 10.66
C GLY A 176 -8.48 -7.80 10.75
N GLU A 177 -9.76 -7.87 10.39
CA GLU A 177 -10.57 -9.08 10.44
C GLU A 177 -10.15 -10.13 9.40
N ILE A 178 -9.91 -9.72 8.14
CA ILE A 178 -9.82 -10.66 7.01
C ILE A 178 -8.54 -10.60 6.19
N ALA A 179 -7.69 -9.58 6.33
CA ALA A 179 -6.50 -9.44 5.50
C ALA A 179 -5.26 -10.09 6.12
N ASP A 180 -4.25 -10.35 5.29
CA ASP A 180 -2.92 -10.81 5.71
C ASP A 180 -1.97 -9.62 5.91
N GLY A 181 -2.27 -8.46 5.32
CA GLY A 181 -1.53 -7.23 5.53
C GLY A 181 -2.33 -5.97 5.22
N TRP A 182 -1.78 -4.86 5.66
CA TRP A 182 -2.30 -3.51 5.43
C TRP A 182 -1.30 -2.66 4.66
N LEU A 183 -1.77 -2.02 3.60
CA LEU A 183 -1.02 -1.02 2.84
C LEU A 183 -1.48 0.36 3.25
N GLY A 184 -0.84 0.91 4.27
CA GLY A 184 -1.16 2.24 4.77
C GLY A 184 -0.49 3.36 3.96
N THR A 185 -1.09 4.53 4.01
CA THR A 185 -0.54 5.77 3.47
C THR A 185 -0.91 6.94 4.39
N SER A 186 -0.33 8.11 4.18
CA SER A 186 -0.57 9.28 5.06
C SER A 186 -0.29 8.96 6.53
N PHE A 187 0.72 8.14 6.76
CA PHE A 187 1.02 7.58 8.08
C PHE A 187 2.15 8.36 8.76
N MET A 188 1.91 8.65 10.02
CA MET A 188 2.90 9.21 10.93
C MET A 188 3.04 8.27 12.13
N PRO A 189 4.24 7.76 12.45
CA PRO A 189 4.44 6.86 13.60
C PRO A 189 3.89 7.42 14.91
N GLU A 190 3.96 8.73 15.10
CA GLU A 190 3.47 9.46 16.27
C GLU A 190 1.94 9.36 16.43
N HIS A 191 1.23 9.14 15.33
CA HIS A 191 -0.22 9.04 15.27
C HIS A 191 -0.72 7.66 14.81
N ALA A 192 0.10 6.61 14.95
CA ALA A 192 -0.21 5.25 14.51
C ALA A 192 -1.57 4.72 15.00
N ARG A 193 -1.97 5.12 16.22
CA ARG A 193 -3.25 4.72 16.85
C ARG A 193 -4.47 5.09 16.02
N VAL A 194 -4.41 6.16 15.21
CA VAL A 194 -5.48 6.56 14.27
C VAL A 194 -5.89 5.43 13.31
N PHE A 195 -4.96 4.53 13.03
CA PHE A 195 -5.16 3.37 12.15
C PHE A 195 -5.17 2.06 12.93
N PHE A 196 -4.20 1.88 13.82
CA PHE A 196 -3.95 0.59 14.46
C PHE A 196 -5.04 0.19 15.45
N ASP A 197 -5.71 1.12 16.12
CA ASP A 197 -6.83 0.81 17.01
C ASP A 197 -7.98 0.15 16.24
N HIS A 198 -8.27 0.61 15.03
CA HIS A 198 -9.30 0.02 14.17
C HIS A 198 -8.87 -1.34 13.59
N LEU A 199 -7.61 -1.46 13.15
CA LEU A 199 -7.05 -2.74 12.68
C LEU A 199 -7.10 -3.78 13.81
N GLU A 200 -6.70 -3.39 15.02
CA GLU A 200 -6.70 -4.26 16.19
C GLU A 200 -8.12 -4.68 16.58
N ALA A 201 -9.09 -3.74 16.57
CA ALA A 201 -10.49 -4.04 16.84
C ALA A 201 -11.06 -5.08 15.87
N GLY A 202 -10.73 -4.95 14.56
CA GLY A 202 -11.11 -5.93 13.56
C GLY A 202 -10.45 -7.29 13.77
N ALA A 203 -9.14 -7.31 14.02
CA ALA A 203 -8.40 -8.53 14.29
C ALA A 203 -8.96 -9.29 15.50
N LYS A 204 -9.22 -8.59 16.60
CA LYS A 204 -9.81 -9.18 17.81
C LYS A 204 -11.17 -9.83 17.58
N ARG A 205 -12.04 -9.22 16.75
CA ARG A 205 -13.33 -9.82 16.37
C ARG A 205 -13.18 -11.16 15.65
N ALA A 206 -12.10 -11.33 14.91
CA ALA A 206 -11.77 -12.55 14.19
C ALA A 206 -10.90 -13.53 15.00
N GLY A 207 -10.70 -13.30 16.31
CA GLY A 207 -9.83 -14.11 17.15
C GLY A 207 -8.33 -13.99 16.77
N ARG A 208 -7.95 -12.89 16.12
CA ARG A 208 -6.59 -12.60 15.66
C ARG A 208 -5.96 -11.48 16.47
N SER A 209 -4.67 -11.29 16.30
CA SER A 209 -3.94 -10.15 16.84
C SER A 209 -3.33 -9.30 15.71
N LEU A 210 -3.04 -8.04 16.01
CA LEU A 210 -2.38 -7.13 15.06
C LEU A 210 -1.00 -7.65 14.61
N ALA A 211 -0.32 -8.41 15.46
CA ALA A 211 0.97 -9.02 15.16
C ALA A 211 0.93 -10.07 14.03
N GLN A 212 -0.26 -10.54 13.65
CA GLN A 212 -0.45 -11.46 12.53
C GLN A 212 -0.63 -10.76 11.18
N LEU A 213 -0.68 -9.42 11.18
CA LEU A 213 -0.77 -8.62 9.97
C LEU A 213 0.62 -8.06 9.62
N ASP A 214 0.93 -8.07 8.33
CA ASP A 214 2.04 -7.28 7.82
C ASP A 214 1.60 -5.82 7.64
N LEU A 215 2.13 -4.93 8.46
CA LEU A 215 1.79 -3.51 8.47
C LEU A 215 2.80 -2.74 7.64
N GLN A 216 2.43 -2.39 6.42
CA GLN A 216 3.29 -1.73 5.45
C GLN A 216 2.95 -0.25 5.31
N VAL A 217 3.86 0.60 5.70
CA VAL A 217 3.80 2.05 5.56
C VAL A 217 5.20 2.61 5.36
N GLY A 218 5.30 3.88 4.98
CA GLY A 218 6.58 4.55 4.80
C GLY A 218 6.40 5.84 4.02
N GLY A 219 7.44 6.25 3.32
CA GLY A 219 7.44 7.50 2.59
C GLY A 219 8.67 7.67 1.70
N PHE A 220 8.85 8.87 1.21
CA PHE A 220 10.01 9.25 0.43
C PHE A 220 11.26 9.27 1.33
N VAL A 221 12.40 8.84 0.77
CA VAL A 221 13.69 8.77 1.49
C VAL A 221 14.70 9.64 0.77
N ALA A 222 15.31 10.57 1.50
CA ALA A 222 16.44 11.36 1.00
C ALA A 222 17.40 11.72 2.12
N PHE A 223 18.70 11.68 1.82
CA PHE A 223 19.76 12.04 2.73
C PHE A 223 20.37 13.40 2.35
N SER A 224 20.42 14.32 3.30
CA SER A 224 21.06 15.64 3.17
C SER A 224 21.36 16.22 4.54
N ASP A 225 22.45 16.98 4.66
CA ASP A 225 22.70 17.83 5.83
C ASP A 225 21.87 19.12 5.75
N ASP A 226 21.50 19.56 4.55
CA ASP A 226 20.57 20.67 4.31
C ASP A 226 19.13 20.14 4.22
N VAL A 227 18.48 19.99 5.37
CA VAL A 227 17.13 19.44 5.49
C VAL A 227 16.08 20.35 4.86
N ASP A 228 16.30 21.67 4.95
CA ASP A 228 15.36 22.67 4.46
C ASP A 228 15.15 22.58 2.94
N ARG A 229 16.16 22.13 2.21
CA ARG A 229 16.06 21.86 0.77
C ARG A 229 15.20 20.66 0.41
N LEU A 230 15.07 19.69 1.32
CA LEU A 230 14.30 18.46 1.08
C LEU A 230 12.79 18.67 1.23
N ILE A 231 12.37 19.68 1.97
CA ILE A 231 10.97 19.88 2.38
C ILE A 231 10.10 20.46 1.24
N PRO A 232 10.44 21.57 0.58
CA PRO A 232 9.56 22.23 -0.38
C PRO A 232 9.12 21.32 -1.53
N PRO A 233 9.99 20.46 -2.12
CA PRO A 233 9.58 19.57 -3.20
C PRO A 233 8.54 18.51 -2.81
N ARG A 234 8.31 18.28 -1.51
CA ARG A 234 7.34 17.29 -1.01
C ARG A 234 5.97 17.87 -0.70
N LYS A 235 5.87 19.18 -0.48
CA LYS A 235 4.61 19.87 -0.16
C LYS A 235 3.52 19.70 -1.23
N PRO A 236 3.79 19.82 -2.55
CA PRO A 236 2.77 19.63 -3.58
C PRO A 236 2.12 18.24 -3.54
N GLY A 237 2.89 17.17 -3.28
CA GLY A 237 2.37 15.81 -3.15
C GLY A 237 1.45 15.63 -1.94
N LEU A 238 1.78 16.25 -0.81
CA LEU A 238 0.91 16.24 0.38
C LEU A 238 -0.34 17.09 0.15
N ALA A 239 -0.22 18.27 -0.49
CA ALA A 239 -1.36 19.10 -0.85
C ALA A 239 -2.31 18.38 -1.80
N PHE A 240 -1.78 17.63 -2.79
CA PHE A 240 -2.57 16.76 -3.65
C PHE A 240 -3.30 15.68 -2.83
N THR A 241 -2.62 15.04 -1.90
CA THR A 241 -3.22 14.00 -1.05
C THR A 241 -4.35 14.56 -0.19
N LEU A 242 -4.15 15.73 0.41
CA LEU A 242 -5.16 16.39 1.25
C LEU A 242 -6.33 16.99 0.46
N GLY A 243 -6.06 17.48 -0.75
CA GLY A 243 -7.02 18.26 -1.55
C GLY A 243 -7.72 17.49 -2.65
N ALA A 244 -7.00 16.62 -3.38
CA ALA A 244 -7.48 16.00 -4.62
C ALA A 244 -7.95 14.56 -4.47
N MET A 245 -7.42 13.82 -3.49
CA MET A 245 -7.66 12.38 -3.36
C MET A 245 -9.03 12.08 -2.73
N GLY A 246 -10.07 12.17 -3.55
CA GLY A 246 -11.45 11.95 -3.14
C GLY A 246 -12.39 13.05 -3.64
N SER A 247 -13.68 12.94 -3.34
CA SER A 247 -14.65 13.99 -3.62
C SER A 247 -14.65 15.06 -2.53
N ARG A 248 -15.35 16.17 -2.79
CA ARG A 248 -15.57 17.24 -1.77
C ARG A 248 -16.17 16.69 -0.47
N GLN A 249 -16.97 15.64 -0.56
CA GLN A 249 -17.70 15.05 0.57
C GLN A 249 -17.02 13.79 1.14
N HIS A 250 -16.16 13.13 0.37
CA HIS A 250 -15.54 11.86 0.73
C HIS A 250 -14.05 11.87 0.36
N ASN A 251 -13.23 12.39 1.25
CA ASN A 251 -11.78 12.35 1.14
C ASN A 251 -11.18 11.59 2.33
N PHE A 252 -11.02 10.29 2.17
CA PHE A 252 -10.51 9.40 3.22
C PHE A 252 -9.08 9.74 3.66
N TYR A 253 -8.27 10.30 2.78
CA TYR A 253 -6.92 10.77 3.10
C TYR A 253 -6.98 12.00 4.01
N ASN A 254 -7.75 13.00 3.63
CA ASN A 254 -7.99 14.21 4.42
C ASN A 254 -8.53 13.85 5.81
N ASP A 255 -9.51 12.92 5.88
CA ASP A 255 -10.09 12.47 7.14
C ASP A 255 -9.08 11.75 8.04
N ALA A 256 -8.08 11.07 7.47
CA ALA A 256 -7.00 10.46 8.25
C ALA A 256 -6.13 11.54 8.93
N PHE A 257 -5.78 12.61 8.23
CA PHE A 257 -5.05 13.73 8.81
C PHE A 257 -5.86 14.49 9.87
N LYS A 258 -7.18 14.67 9.66
CA LYS A 258 -8.06 15.26 10.70
C LYS A 258 -8.02 14.44 11.98
N ARG A 259 -8.18 13.12 11.88
CA ARG A 259 -8.09 12.23 13.05
C ARG A 259 -6.71 12.25 13.72
N ALA A 260 -5.66 12.58 12.97
CA ALA A 260 -4.31 12.76 13.50
C ALA A 260 -4.06 14.14 14.12
N GLY A 261 -5.10 15.00 14.24
CA GLY A 261 -4.99 16.31 14.87
C GLY A 261 -4.59 17.46 13.92
N TYR A 262 -4.60 17.23 12.60
CA TYR A 262 -4.29 18.24 11.59
C TYR A 262 -5.55 18.75 10.87
N GLU A 263 -6.67 18.89 11.59
CA GLU A 263 -7.95 19.24 10.98
C GLU A 263 -7.93 20.59 10.27
N ASP A 264 -7.43 21.63 10.91
CA ASP A 264 -7.37 22.99 10.34
C ASP A 264 -6.53 23.00 9.04
N VAL A 265 -5.36 22.38 9.06
CA VAL A 265 -4.49 22.25 7.88
C VAL A 265 -5.18 21.47 6.77
N ALA A 266 -5.81 20.34 7.11
CA ALA A 266 -6.47 19.47 6.14
C ALA A 266 -7.65 20.17 5.45
N LEU A 267 -8.45 20.94 6.20
CA LEU A 267 -9.58 21.71 5.66
C LEU A 267 -9.10 22.88 4.79
N GLU A 268 -8.11 23.65 5.24
CA GLU A 268 -7.60 24.79 4.50
C GLU A 268 -6.91 24.38 3.19
N VAL A 269 -6.07 23.34 3.23
CA VAL A 269 -5.42 22.79 2.02
C VAL A 269 -6.46 22.27 1.03
N GLN A 270 -7.50 21.55 1.50
CA GLN A 270 -8.57 21.07 0.65
C GLN A 270 -9.36 22.22 0.02
N ARG A 271 -9.69 23.25 0.77
CA ARG A 271 -10.39 24.45 0.29
C ARG A 271 -9.61 25.12 -0.83
N LEU A 272 -8.32 25.44 -0.60
CA LEU A 272 -7.46 26.07 -1.59
C LEU A 272 -7.29 25.22 -2.86
N TRP A 273 -7.16 23.91 -2.68
CA TRP A 273 -7.06 22.99 -3.81
C TRP A 273 -8.31 22.98 -4.70
N LEU A 274 -9.50 22.94 -4.07
CA LEU A 274 -10.79 22.95 -4.79
C LEU A 274 -11.06 24.30 -5.47
N ASP A 275 -10.52 25.40 -4.92
CA ASP A 275 -10.55 26.72 -5.52
C ASP A 275 -9.53 26.91 -6.67
N GLY A 276 -8.77 25.84 -7.04
CA GLY A 276 -7.75 25.87 -8.07
C GLY A 276 -6.42 26.49 -7.66
N ARG A 277 -6.27 26.93 -6.41
CA ARG A 277 -5.09 27.61 -5.82
C ARG A 277 -4.05 26.59 -5.34
N ARG A 278 -3.47 25.83 -6.26
CA ARG A 278 -2.63 24.66 -5.94
C ARG A 278 -1.33 25.03 -5.24
N ASP A 279 -0.68 26.11 -5.63
CA ASP A 279 0.57 26.59 -5.03
C ASP A 279 0.31 27.12 -3.61
N ASP A 280 -0.80 27.83 -3.39
CA ASP A 280 -1.22 28.26 -2.07
C ASP A 280 -1.53 27.05 -1.17
N ALA A 281 -2.23 26.04 -1.71
CA ALA A 281 -2.48 24.80 -1.00
C ALA A 281 -1.18 24.10 -0.57
N ALA A 282 -0.19 24.04 -1.46
CA ALA A 282 1.12 23.47 -1.16
C ALA A 282 1.86 24.28 -0.08
N SER A 283 1.80 25.62 -0.15
CA SER A 283 2.43 26.51 0.84
C SER A 283 1.86 26.36 2.26
N ARG A 284 0.59 25.94 2.38
CA ARG A 284 -0.08 25.70 3.66
C ARG A 284 0.29 24.39 4.33
N VAL A 285 0.94 23.46 3.61
CA VAL A 285 1.43 22.21 4.21
C VAL A 285 2.58 22.53 5.17
N PRO A 286 2.46 22.23 6.49
CA PRO A 286 3.54 22.48 7.45
C PRO A 286 4.78 21.61 7.16
N ASP A 287 5.96 22.15 7.41
CA ASP A 287 7.23 21.42 7.26
C ASP A 287 7.28 20.19 8.15
N GLU A 288 6.75 20.29 9.36
CA GLU A 288 6.61 19.19 10.30
C GLU A 288 5.84 18.00 9.68
N LEU A 289 4.77 18.26 8.94
CA LEU A 289 3.96 17.23 8.32
C LEU A 289 4.75 16.51 7.22
N VAL A 290 5.57 17.24 6.47
CA VAL A 290 6.51 16.66 5.47
C VAL A 290 7.52 15.74 6.17
N LEU A 291 8.13 16.19 7.26
CA LEU A 291 9.14 15.43 8.00
C LEU A 291 8.53 14.19 8.69
N LYS A 292 7.32 14.29 9.22
CA LYS A 292 6.63 13.17 9.89
C LYS A 292 6.15 12.08 8.91
N THR A 293 5.84 12.44 7.68
CA THR A 293 5.34 11.48 6.68
C THR A 293 6.44 10.90 5.77
N ASN A 294 7.69 11.34 5.92
CA ASN A 294 8.82 10.92 5.09
C ASN A 294 10.06 10.59 5.96
N LEU A 295 11.11 10.10 5.31
CA LEU A 295 12.41 9.80 5.93
C LEU A 295 13.46 10.74 5.31
N LEU A 296 13.53 11.96 5.81
CA LEU A 296 14.35 13.04 5.26
C LEU A 296 15.40 13.51 6.24
N GLY A 297 16.59 13.88 5.75
CA GLY A 297 17.64 14.55 6.50
C GLY A 297 18.94 13.77 6.62
N THR A 298 19.67 14.01 7.69
CA THR A 298 20.93 13.28 7.97
C THR A 298 20.68 11.80 8.23
N GLU A 299 21.72 10.98 8.22
CA GLU A 299 21.62 9.57 8.59
C GLU A 299 21.04 9.36 10.01
N ALA A 300 21.41 10.24 10.94
CA ALA A 300 20.88 10.20 12.31
C ALA A 300 19.37 10.44 12.33
N MET A 301 18.88 11.42 11.58
CA MET A 301 17.44 11.72 11.48
C MET A 301 16.68 10.57 10.82
N VAL A 302 17.18 10.04 9.71
CA VAL A 302 16.57 8.88 9.04
C VAL A 302 16.55 7.66 9.94
N ARG A 303 17.63 7.39 10.70
CA ARG A 303 17.70 6.31 11.70
C ARG A 303 16.61 6.50 12.77
N GLN A 304 16.47 7.70 13.33
CA GLN A 304 15.42 7.99 14.31
C GLN A 304 14.01 7.75 13.73
N ARG A 305 13.80 8.11 12.47
CA ARG A 305 12.50 7.83 11.79
C ARG A 305 12.25 6.33 11.65
N ILE A 306 13.25 5.55 11.19
CA ILE A 306 13.17 4.07 11.12
C ILE A 306 12.80 3.47 12.48
N GLU A 307 13.44 3.93 13.54
CA GLU A 307 13.13 3.48 14.91
C GLU A 307 11.72 3.89 15.36
N ALA A 308 11.25 5.08 14.98
CA ALA A 308 9.87 5.51 15.26
C ALA A 308 8.84 4.61 14.57
N TYR A 309 9.03 4.28 13.30
CA TYR A 309 8.18 3.33 12.56
C TYR A 309 8.18 1.95 13.24
N ARG A 310 9.37 1.45 13.64
CA ARG A 310 9.48 0.18 14.34
C ARG A 310 8.76 0.19 15.69
N ARG A 311 9.00 1.20 16.53
CA ARG A 311 8.33 1.35 17.83
C ARG A 311 6.81 1.45 17.70
N ALA A 312 6.32 2.06 16.63
CA ALA A 312 4.90 2.11 16.33
C ALA A 312 4.30 0.73 15.95
N GLY A 313 5.13 -0.28 15.62
CA GLY A 313 4.67 -1.62 15.26
C GLY A 313 4.64 -1.89 13.76
N VAL A 314 5.23 -1.01 12.94
CA VAL A 314 5.38 -1.22 11.49
C VAL A 314 6.30 -2.40 11.21
N THR A 315 5.87 -3.33 10.38
CA THR A 315 6.62 -4.55 10.05
C THR A 315 7.40 -4.43 8.75
N THR A 316 6.88 -3.65 7.79
CA THR A 316 7.53 -3.41 6.50
C THR A 316 7.55 -1.92 6.18
N LEU A 317 8.74 -1.38 5.95
CA LEU A 317 8.94 0.01 5.55
C LEU A 317 8.84 0.11 4.02
N ARG A 318 7.77 0.72 3.52
CA ARG A 318 7.56 0.94 2.09
C ARG A 318 8.15 2.28 1.69
N VAL A 319 9.20 2.26 0.86
CA VAL A 319 10.01 3.44 0.60
C VAL A 319 10.06 3.84 -0.86
N GLU A 320 10.27 5.13 -1.08
CA GLU A 320 10.55 5.76 -2.36
C GLU A 320 11.89 6.47 -2.26
N PRO A 321 13.00 5.84 -2.69
CA PRO A 321 14.32 6.45 -2.62
C PRO A 321 14.48 7.61 -3.59
N ALA A 322 15.10 8.71 -3.14
CA ALA A 322 15.49 9.83 -3.95
C ALA A 322 16.60 9.46 -4.96
N GLY A 323 16.57 10.08 -6.12
CA GLY A 323 17.61 9.98 -7.13
C GLY A 323 17.07 10.28 -8.53
N GLU A 324 17.82 11.06 -9.30
CA GLU A 324 17.46 11.41 -10.68
C GLU A 324 17.89 10.35 -11.71
N SER A 325 18.71 9.39 -11.28
CA SER A 325 19.17 8.27 -12.11
C SER A 325 18.98 6.94 -11.36
N LEU A 326 19.01 5.83 -12.08
CA LEU A 326 19.00 4.49 -11.53
C LEU A 326 20.07 4.33 -10.43
N GLY A 327 21.31 4.71 -10.72
CA GLY A 327 22.41 4.60 -9.76
C GLY A 327 22.18 5.44 -8.50
N ALA A 328 21.67 6.67 -8.62
CA ALA A 328 21.40 7.52 -7.48
C ALA A 328 20.28 6.96 -6.61
N ARG A 329 19.20 6.41 -7.20
CA ARG A 329 18.11 5.75 -6.47
C ARG A 329 18.62 4.52 -5.73
N LEU A 330 19.44 3.70 -6.36
CA LEU A 330 20.03 2.51 -5.74
C LEU A 330 20.99 2.88 -4.62
N ALA A 331 21.81 3.90 -4.75
CA ALA A 331 22.68 4.37 -3.67
C ALA A 331 21.90 4.84 -2.44
N THR A 332 20.80 5.60 -2.64
CA THR A 332 19.90 5.99 -1.55
C THR A 332 19.25 4.77 -0.88
N LEU A 333 18.82 3.80 -1.68
CA LEU A 333 18.22 2.56 -1.19
C LEU A 333 19.23 1.72 -0.37
N GLU A 334 20.45 1.58 -0.84
CA GLU A 334 21.51 0.84 -0.16
C GLU A 334 21.84 1.45 1.22
N ARG A 335 21.97 2.79 1.29
CA ARG A 335 22.17 3.50 2.57
C ARG A 335 21.02 3.24 3.53
N LEU A 336 19.78 3.31 3.05
CA LEU A 336 18.60 3.02 3.88
C LEU A 336 18.62 1.57 4.40
N LEU A 337 18.90 0.60 3.54
CA LEU A 337 18.97 -0.82 3.91
C LEU A 337 20.06 -1.08 4.96
N ALA A 338 21.19 -0.40 4.87
CA ALA A 338 22.23 -0.45 5.91
C ALA A 338 21.70 0.04 7.26
N LEU A 339 21.02 1.19 7.28
CA LEU A 339 20.42 1.73 8.52
C LEU A 339 19.34 0.81 9.10
N VAL A 340 18.50 0.21 8.27
CA VAL A 340 17.49 -0.75 8.72
C VAL A 340 18.15 -1.96 9.39
N ARG A 341 19.19 -2.53 8.79
CA ARG A 341 19.96 -3.66 9.37
C ARG A 341 20.63 -3.30 10.69
N ASP A 342 21.21 -2.11 10.78
CA ASP A 342 21.92 -1.66 12.00
C ASP A 342 20.94 -1.44 13.16
N THR A 343 19.77 -0.87 12.90
CA THR A 343 18.75 -0.70 13.94
C THR A 343 18.20 -2.04 14.45
N GLU A 344 18.28 -3.12 13.69
CA GLU A 344 17.91 -4.48 14.14
C GLU A 344 18.95 -5.06 15.11
N LYS A 345 20.23 -4.89 14.82
CA LYS A 345 21.32 -5.36 15.68
C LYS A 345 21.27 -4.68 17.04
N SER A 346 20.99 -3.37 17.07
CA SER A 346 20.94 -2.60 18.33
C SER A 346 19.84 -3.09 19.27
N VAL A 347 18.67 -3.50 18.74
CA VAL A 347 17.56 -4.06 19.53
C VAL A 347 17.90 -5.46 20.06
N ALA A 348 18.58 -6.28 19.26
CA ALA A 348 18.97 -7.64 19.67
C ALA A 348 20.00 -7.64 20.80
N VAL A 349 20.88 -6.62 20.86
CA VAL A 349 21.89 -6.46 21.93
C VAL A 349 21.29 -5.90 23.23
N GLY A 350 20.22 -5.09 23.13
CA GLY A 350 19.55 -4.47 24.29
C GLY A 350 18.49 -5.35 24.98
N ALA A 351 18.13 -6.48 24.41
CA ALA A 351 17.19 -7.41 25.07
C ALA A 351 17.88 -8.12 26.25
N PRO A 352 17.36 -8.05 27.49
CA PRO A 352 17.93 -8.80 28.60
C PRO A 352 17.89 -10.29 28.25
N ARG A 353 19.07 -10.96 28.31
CA ARG A 353 19.16 -12.43 28.26
C ARG A 353 18.22 -12.97 29.34
N ALA A 354 17.13 -13.62 28.95
CA ALA A 354 16.33 -14.39 29.89
C ALA A 354 17.26 -15.36 30.60
N ALA A 355 17.38 -15.18 31.90
CA ALA A 355 18.12 -16.11 32.76
C ALA A 355 17.47 -17.49 32.60
N ARG A 356 18.29 -18.46 32.23
CA ARG A 356 17.93 -19.88 32.16
C ARG A 356 17.76 -20.44 33.56
#